data_c5bdb65ec8c0684db45940399a4eb501
#
_entry.id   c5bdb65ec8c0684db45940399a4eb501
#
_cell.length_a   1.000
_cell.length_b   1.000
_cell.length_c   1.000
_cell.angle_alpha   90.00
_cell.angle_beta   90.00
_cell.angle_gamma   90.00
#
_symmetry.space_group_name_H-M   'P 1'
#
loop_
_entity.id
_entity.type
_entity.pdbx_description
1 polymer ?
#
loop_
_entity_poly.entity_id
_entity_poly.type
_entity_poly.pdbx_seq_one_letter_code
_entity_poly.pdbx_strand_id
1 'polypeptide(L)'
;MHQFATGRPDQNDLTELASFAQKIKEKTNNTVKTDFPPVHVPGNRPYRKYGTIPLIPGASHTCGSCGLCAAKCPSGAIPSDNPKQTDKDKCISCMRCISVCPTHSRKLNPLMLAAASQKLKKACSGRKENELFL
;
A
#
# COMPACT_ATOMS: atom_id res chain seq x y z
N MET A 1 4.52 -4.26 -17.31
CA MET A 1 3.82 -4.49 -16.02
C MET A 1 2.36 -4.10 -16.21
N HIS A 2 1.42 -4.89 -15.76
CA HIS A 2 0.01 -4.52 -15.84
C HIS A 2 -0.27 -3.42 -14.83
N GLN A 3 -0.84 -2.30 -15.28
CA GLN A 3 -1.20 -1.18 -14.42
C GLN A 3 -2.67 -1.33 -14.00
N PHE A 4 -2.91 -1.25 -12.69
CA PHE A 4 -4.25 -1.23 -12.11
C PHE A 4 -4.68 0.20 -11.87
N ALA A 5 -5.98 0.48 -11.98
CA ALA A 5 -6.58 1.79 -11.78
C ALA A 5 -5.95 2.92 -12.63
N THR A 6 -5.50 2.58 -13.86
CA THR A 6 -4.96 3.57 -14.79
C THR A 6 -6.01 4.63 -15.10
N GLY A 7 -5.64 5.91 -14.99
CA GLY A 7 -6.54 7.03 -15.22
C GLY A 7 -7.48 7.36 -14.05
N ARG A 8 -7.27 6.76 -12.86
CA ARG A 8 -8.00 7.11 -11.64
C ARG A 8 -7.13 7.89 -10.65
N PRO A 9 -7.72 8.84 -9.89
CA PRO A 9 -9.13 9.26 -9.96
C PRO A 9 -9.47 9.96 -11.27
N ASP A 10 -10.61 9.60 -11.89
CA ASP A 10 -11.17 10.30 -13.04
C ASP A 10 -12.16 11.40 -12.59
N GLN A 11 -12.81 12.10 -13.56
CA GLN A 11 -13.74 13.17 -13.22
C GLN A 11 -14.95 12.68 -12.43
N ASN A 12 -15.42 11.45 -12.67
CA ASN A 12 -16.51 10.86 -11.91
C ASN A 12 -16.09 10.59 -10.47
N ASP A 13 -14.88 10.01 -10.28
CA ASP A 13 -14.31 9.80 -8.95
C ASP A 13 -14.21 11.13 -8.16
N LEU A 14 -13.73 12.20 -8.82
CA LEU A 14 -13.59 13.51 -8.18
C LEU A 14 -14.94 14.10 -7.77
N THR A 15 -15.95 13.98 -8.61
CA THR A 15 -17.32 14.42 -8.31
C THR A 15 -17.92 13.66 -7.14
N GLU A 16 -17.73 12.34 -7.13
CA GLU A 16 -18.22 11.47 -6.07
C GLU A 16 -17.51 11.74 -4.73
N LEU A 17 -16.18 11.91 -4.75
CA LEU A 17 -15.41 12.28 -3.56
C LEU A 17 -15.79 13.66 -3.00
N ALA A 18 -16.12 14.63 -3.84
CA ALA A 18 -16.65 15.92 -3.40
C ALA A 18 -18.02 15.75 -2.72
N SER A 19 -18.90 14.90 -3.25
CA SER A 19 -20.18 14.54 -2.60
C SER A 19 -19.95 13.85 -1.24
N PHE A 20 -18.98 12.95 -1.14
CA PHE A 20 -18.61 12.30 0.12
C PHE A 20 -18.13 13.31 1.16
N ALA A 21 -17.29 14.25 0.76
CA ALA A 21 -16.82 15.32 1.64
C ALA A 21 -17.98 16.18 2.18
N GLN A 22 -18.97 16.48 1.34
CA GLN A 22 -20.15 17.23 1.75
C GLN A 22 -21.00 16.43 2.77
N LYS A 23 -21.25 15.15 2.52
CA LYS A 23 -21.97 14.25 3.45
C LYS A 23 -21.28 14.14 4.81
N ILE A 24 -19.95 14.03 4.82
CA ILE A 24 -19.15 13.98 6.05
C ILE A 24 -19.31 15.30 6.81
N LYS A 25 -19.19 16.45 6.12
CA LYS A 25 -19.37 17.77 6.71
C LYS A 25 -20.76 17.93 7.33
N GLU A 26 -21.81 17.54 6.66
CA GLU A 26 -23.17 17.57 7.17
C GLU A 26 -23.33 16.73 8.42
N LYS A 27 -22.83 15.49 8.41
CA LYS A 27 -22.87 14.61 9.57
C LYS A 27 -22.12 15.22 10.76
N THR A 28 -20.92 15.76 10.54
CA THR A 28 -20.11 16.32 11.63
C THR A 28 -20.68 17.64 12.19
N ASN A 29 -21.34 18.44 11.36
CA ASN A 29 -21.97 19.69 11.80
C ASN A 29 -23.26 19.46 12.60
N ASN A 30 -24.00 18.39 12.28
CA ASN A 30 -25.31 18.10 12.87
C ASN A 30 -25.23 17.20 14.11
N THR A 31 -24.06 16.65 14.44
CA THR A 31 -23.90 15.72 15.55
C THR A 31 -23.14 16.37 16.70
N VAL A 32 -23.69 16.33 17.91
CA VAL A 32 -22.98 16.70 19.13
C VAL A 32 -21.79 15.76 19.29
N LYS A 33 -20.61 16.34 19.54
CA LYS A 33 -19.28 15.69 19.44
C LYS A 33 -19.06 14.34 20.15
N THR A 34 -20.04 13.84 20.89
CA THR A 34 -19.88 12.65 21.74
C THR A 34 -20.74 11.45 21.33
N ASP A 35 -21.61 11.59 20.35
CA ASP A 35 -22.64 10.55 20.08
C ASP A 35 -22.68 10.12 18.61
N PHE A 36 -21.53 9.67 18.10
CA PHE A 36 -21.48 9.03 16.79
C PHE A 36 -21.81 7.54 16.93
N PRO A 37 -22.86 7.05 16.26
CA PRO A 37 -23.15 5.63 16.23
C PRO A 37 -21.99 4.87 15.57
N PRO A 38 -21.73 3.62 15.96
CA PRO A 38 -20.69 2.81 15.34
C PRO A 38 -20.93 2.69 13.83
N VAL A 39 -19.91 2.99 13.03
CA VAL A 39 -19.98 2.82 11.59
C VAL A 39 -19.93 1.33 11.24
N HIS A 40 -20.94 0.85 10.55
CA HIS A 40 -20.97 -0.53 10.07
C HIS A 40 -20.27 -0.63 8.71
N VAL A 41 -19.11 -1.27 8.70
CA VAL A 41 -18.36 -1.54 7.45
C VAL A 41 -18.44 -3.03 7.11
N PRO A 42 -18.55 -3.39 5.81
CA PRO A 42 -18.53 -4.79 5.39
C PRO A 42 -17.19 -5.44 5.73
N GLY A 43 -17.23 -6.72 6.02
CA GLY A 43 -16.03 -7.51 6.32
C GLY A 43 -16.31 -8.66 7.28
N ASN A 44 -15.35 -9.57 7.39
CA ASN A 44 -15.43 -10.71 8.29
C ASN A 44 -14.84 -10.37 9.66
N ARG A 45 -15.52 -10.78 10.73
CA ARG A 45 -14.98 -10.70 12.09
C ARG A 45 -14.85 -12.12 12.67
N PRO A 46 -13.72 -12.43 13.34
CA PRO A 46 -12.57 -11.57 13.62
C PRO A 46 -11.79 -11.23 12.35
N TYR A 47 -11.11 -10.07 12.36
CA TYR A 47 -10.27 -9.67 11.23
C TYR A 47 -9.17 -10.70 10.98
N ARG A 48 -8.84 -10.92 9.72
CA ARG A 48 -7.73 -11.81 9.35
C ARG A 48 -6.44 -11.33 10.01
N LYS A 49 -5.70 -12.26 10.63
CA LYS A 49 -4.36 -11.96 11.12
C LYS A 49 -3.51 -11.44 9.96
N TYR A 50 -2.80 -10.35 10.20
CA TYR A 50 -1.83 -9.85 9.24
C TYR A 50 -0.73 -10.91 9.07
N GLY A 51 -0.53 -11.36 7.84
CA GLY A 51 0.55 -12.26 7.48
C GLY A 51 1.60 -11.52 6.66
N THR A 52 2.85 -11.94 6.75
CA THR A 52 3.91 -11.39 5.91
C THR A 52 3.59 -11.61 4.43
N ILE A 53 3.61 -10.54 3.65
CA ILE A 53 3.52 -10.64 2.19
C ILE A 53 4.89 -11.08 1.69
N PRO A 54 5.01 -12.18 0.93
CA PRO A 54 6.31 -12.73 0.51
C PRO A 54 7.02 -11.90 -0.57
N LEU A 55 6.65 -10.63 -0.75
CA LEU A 55 7.24 -9.68 -1.68
C LEU A 55 8.27 -8.80 -0.97
N ILE A 56 9.41 -9.38 -0.62
CA ILE A 56 10.46 -8.70 0.13
C ILE A 56 11.56 -8.27 -0.85
N PRO A 57 11.85 -6.95 -0.97
CA PRO A 57 12.90 -6.48 -1.87
C PRO A 57 14.29 -6.90 -1.41
N GLY A 58 15.06 -7.49 -2.32
CA GLY A 58 16.47 -7.79 -2.14
C GLY A 58 17.38 -6.79 -2.87
N ALA A 59 18.66 -6.73 -2.51
CA ALA A 59 19.67 -5.99 -3.23
C ALA A 59 20.38 -6.89 -4.24
N SER A 60 20.62 -6.37 -5.46
CA SER A 60 21.42 -7.04 -6.47
C SER A 60 22.92 -6.81 -6.25
N HIS A 61 23.77 -7.48 -7.02
CA HIS A 61 25.23 -7.33 -6.99
C HIS A 61 25.68 -5.91 -7.31
N THR A 62 24.89 -5.10 -8.04
CA THR A 62 25.18 -3.70 -8.38
C THR A 62 24.97 -2.73 -7.21
N CYS A 63 24.61 -3.23 -6.01
CA CYS A 63 24.41 -2.39 -4.85
C CYS A 63 25.72 -1.84 -4.30
N GLY A 64 25.89 -0.52 -4.36
CA GLY A 64 27.05 0.19 -3.81
C GLY A 64 27.02 0.44 -2.29
N SER A 65 26.08 -0.15 -1.56
CA SER A 65 25.93 -0.04 -0.09
C SER A 65 25.83 1.41 0.45
N CYS A 66 25.23 2.33 -0.30
CA CYS A 66 25.14 3.75 0.06
C CYS A 66 24.25 4.04 1.29
N GLY A 67 23.53 3.06 1.84
CA GLY A 67 22.70 3.17 3.05
C GLY A 67 21.36 3.92 2.89
N LEU A 68 21.08 4.55 1.75
CA LEU A 68 19.86 5.37 1.59
C LEU A 68 18.57 4.57 1.83
N CYS A 69 18.52 3.31 1.37
CA CYS A 69 17.37 2.44 1.59
C CYS A 69 17.19 2.08 3.08
N ALA A 70 18.27 1.96 3.84
CA ALA A 70 18.20 1.75 5.30
C ALA A 70 17.68 3.00 6.01
N ALA A 71 18.23 4.17 5.71
CA ALA A 71 17.82 5.46 6.29
C ALA A 71 16.33 5.82 6.00
N LYS A 72 15.80 5.35 4.87
CA LYS A 72 14.42 5.63 4.46
C LYS A 72 13.43 4.49 4.72
N CYS A 73 13.87 3.40 5.38
CA CYS A 73 13.00 2.28 5.71
C CYS A 73 12.08 2.63 6.88
N PRO A 74 10.74 2.67 6.70
CA PRO A 74 9.83 3.09 7.77
C PRO A 74 9.74 2.06 8.91
N SER A 75 10.08 0.79 8.65
CA SER A 75 10.02 -0.29 9.64
C SER A 75 11.41 -0.71 10.18
N GLY A 76 12.50 -0.05 9.75
CA GLY A 76 13.86 -0.41 10.15
C GLY A 76 14.28 -1.82 9.69
N ALA A 77 13.66 -2.35 8.63
CA ALA A 77 13.94 -3.70 8.14
C ALA A 77 15.27 -3.84 7.37
N ILE A 78 15.97 -2.74 7.13
CA ILE A 78 17.26 -2.75 6.42
C ILE A 78 18.31 -2.22 7.37
N PRO A 79 19.26 -3.06 7.82
CA PRO A 79 20.31 -2.61 8.73
C PRO A 79 21.27 -1.64 8.02
N SER A 80 21.71 -0.61 8.74
CA SER A 80 22.59 0.43 8.20
C SER A 80 24.03 -0.06 7.99
N ASP A 81 24.47 -1.00 8.78
CA ASP A 81 25.79 -1.67 8.68
C ASP A 81 25.84 -2.67 7.51
N ASN A 82 24.69 -3.23 7.13
CA ASN A 82 24.59 -4.11 5.96
C ASN A 82 23.35 -3.80 5.10
N PRO A 83 23.35 -2.72 4.30
CA PRO A 83 22.19 -2.31 3.51
C PRO A 83 21.81 -3.29 2.39
N LYS A 84 22.57 -4.35 2.15
CA LYS A 84 22.23 -5.41 1.19
C LYS A 84 21.19 -6.36 1.74
N GLN A 85 21.16 -6.56 3.04
CA GLN A 85 20.20 -7.43 3.70
C GLN A 85 18.83 -6.75 3.89
N THR A 86 17.83 -7.58 4.11
CA THR A 86 16.49 -7.16 4.53
C THR A 86 15.97 -8.15 5.56
N ASP A 87 15.66 -7.66 6.74
CA ASP A 87 14.98 -8.42 7.78
C ASP A 87 13.53 -8.68 7.33
N LYS A 88 13.22 -9.96 7.12
CA LYS A 88 11.93 -10.39 6.60
C LYS A 88 10.79 -10.18 7.59
N ASP A 89 11.09 -10.27 8.87
CA ASP A 89 10.08 -10.17 9.93
C ASP A 89 9.68 -8.72 10.20
N LYS A 90 10.60 -7.78 9.96
CA LYS A 90 10.34 -6.34 10.06
C LYS A 90 9.80 -5.73 8.76
N CYS A 91 10.00 -6.39 7.62
CA CYS A 91 9.64 -5.83 6.32
C CYS A 91 8.13 -5.81 6.09
N ILE A 92 7.55 -4.63 5.95
CA ILE A 92 6.13 -4.43 5.64
C ILE A 92 5.82 -4.38 4.14
N SER A 93 6.76 -4.75 3.28
CA SER A 93 6.60 -4.78 1.81
C SER A 93 6.11 -3.46 1.18
N CYS A 94 6.50 -2.31 1.74
CA CYS A 94 6.08 -0.98 1.27
C CYS A 94 6.78 -0.50 0.00
N MET A 95 7.78 -1.21 -0.49
CA MET A 95 8.58 -0.91 -1.71
C MET A 95 9.36 0.41 -1.66
N ARG A 96 9.40 1.13 -0.55
CA ARG A 96 10.12 2.40 -0.40
C ARG A 96 11.59 2.28 -0.77
N CYS A 97 12.25 1.18 -0.37
CA CYS A 97 13.66 0.93 -0.65
C CYS A 97 13.95 0.76 -2.15
N ILE A 98 12.97 0.33 -2.96
CA ILE A 98 13.09 0.26 -4.42
C ILE A 98 13.03 1.66 -5.01
N SER A 99 12.05 2.47 -4.58
CA SER A 99 11.82 3.81 -5.14
C SER A 99 12.95 4.80 -4.86
N VAL A 100 13.64 4.66 -3.70
CA VAL A 100 14.73 5.57 -3.30
C VAL A 100 16.11 5.09 -3.74
N CYS A 101 16.25 3.91 -4.34
CA CYS A 101 17.55 3.36 -4.72
C CYS A 101 18.12 4.06 -5.96
N PRO A 102 19.21 4.84 -5.87
CA PRO A 102 19.72 5.61 -6.99
C PRO A 102 20.31 4.74 -8.12
N THR A 103 20.76 3.53 -7.77
CA THR A 103 21.31 2.56 -8.73
C THR A 103 20.30 1.51 -9.17
N HIS A 104 19.02 1.63 -8.75
CA HIS A 104 17.98 0.64 -9.01
C HIS A 104 18.37 -0.80 -8.65
N SER A 105 19.26 -0.96 -7.69
CA SER A 105 19.77 -2.27 -7.25
C SER A 105 18.79 -3.03 -6.37
N ARG A 106 17.83 -2.34 -5.74
CA ARG A 106 16.76 -2.98 -4.97
C ARG A 106 15.64 -3.44 -5.89
N LYS A 107 15.32 -4.75 -5.84
CA LYS A 107 14.33 -5.37 -6.73
C LYS A 107 13.53 -6.45 -5.99
N LEU A 108 12.35 -6.74 -6.50
CA LEU A 108 11.60 -7.94 -6.13
C LEU A 108 12.08 -9.13 -6.97
N ASN A 109 11.89 -10.32 -6.43
CA ASN A 109 12.06 -11.54 -7.23
C ASN A 109 11.06 -11.52 -8.40
N PRO A 110 11.51 -11.63 -9.67
CA PRO A 110 10.63 -11.50 -10.84
C PRO A 110 9.54 -12.58 -10.89
N LEU A 111 9.83 -13.81 -10.47
CA LEU A 111 8.85 -14.89 -10.43
C LEU A 111 7.74 -14.61 -9.41
N MET A 112 8.12 -14.15 -8.23
CA MET A 112 7.16 -13.76 -7.18
C MET A 112 6.29 -12.57 -7.62
N LEU A 113 6.90 -11.61 -8.30
CA LEU A 113 6.19 -10.46 -8.85
C LEU A 113 5.20 -10.87 -9.95
N ALA A 114 5.60 -11.80 -10.84
CA ALA A 114 4.73 -12.32 -11.87
C ALA A 114 3.52 -13.07 -11.28
N ALA A 115 3.74 -13.93 -10.31
CA ALA A 115 2.67 -14.66 -9.62
C ALA A 115 1.69 -13.70 -8.90
N ALA A 116 2.22 -12.71 -8.18
CA ALA A 116 1.40 -11.68 -7.54
C ALA A 116 0.60 -10.85 -8.55
N SER A 117 1.23 -10.48 -9.68
CA SER A 117 0.58 -9.74 -10.77
C SER A 117 -0.59 -10.51 -11.38
N GLN A 118 -0.43 -11.81 -11.61
CA GLN A 118 -1.51 -12.66 -12.13
C GLN A 118 -2.69 -12.74 -11.15
N LYS A 119 -2.40 -12.91 -9.86
CA LYS A 119 -3.45 -12.94 -8.82
C LYS A 119 -4.19 -11.61 -8.74
N LEU A 120 -3.47 -10.49 -8.76
CA LEU A 120 -4.05 -9.15 -8.71
C LEU A 120 -4.84 -8.82 -10.00
N LYS A 121 -4.35 -9.27 -11.17
CA LYS A 121 -5.06 -9.06 -12.44
C LYS A 121 -6.49 -9.55 -12.37
N LYS A 122 -6.71 -10.77 -11.87
CA LYS A 122 -8.06 -11.33 -11.73
C LYS A 122 -8.94 -10.52 -10.77
N ALA A 123 -8.37 -10.03 -9.66
CA ALA A 123 -9.11 -9.32 -8.62
C ALA A 123 -9.34 -7.84 -8.93
N CYS A 124 -8.47 -7.21 -9.75
CA CYS A 124 -8.39 -5.77 -9.93
C CYS A 124 -8.61 -5.31 -11.38
N SER A 125 -9.05 -6.19 -12.30
CA SER A 125 -9.27 -5.84 -13.70
C SER A 125 -10.56 -5.04 -13.92
N GLY A 126 -11.58 -5.25 -13.10
CA GLY A 126 -12.84 -4.51 -13.18
C GLY A 126 -12.77 -3.20 -12.41
N ARG A 127 -13.49 -2.17 -12.89
CA ARG A 127 -13.72 -0.95 -12.13
C ARG A 127 -14.47 -1.31 -10.84
N LYS A 128 -14.01 -0.76 -9.73
CA LYS A 128 -14.73 -0.77 -8.45
C LYS A 128 -15.15 0.65 -8.14
N GLU A 129 -16.39 0.80 -7.76
CA GLU A 129 -16.93 2.11 -7.39
C GLU A 129 -16.42 2.52 -5.99
N ASN A 130 -16.44 3.81 -5.74
CA ASN A 130 -16.09 4.33 -4.43
C ASN A 130 -17.25 4.09 -3.47
N GLU A 131 -16.97 3.81 -2.21
CA GLU A 131 -17.97 3.57 -1.18
C GLU A 131 -17.72 4.47 0.03
N LEU A 132 -18.78 5.05 0.59
CA LEU A 132 -18.73 5.86 1.80
C LEU A 132 -19.56 5.20 2.89
N PHE A 133 -18.94 4.94 4.02
CA PHE A 133 -19.57 4.42 5.24
C PHE A 133 -19.63 5.54 6.29
N LEU A 134 -20.84 5.87 6.76
CA LEU A 134 -21.10 6.94 7.71
C LEU A 134 -21.90 6.46 8.92
#